data_6f3239747f714cf5d9fa64a3cc427f57
#
_entry.id   6f3239747f714cf5d9fa64a3cc427f57
#
_cell.length_a   1.000
_cell.length_b   1.000
_cell.length_c   1.000
_cell.angle_alpha   90.00
_cell.angle_beta   90.00
_cell.angle_gamma   90.00
#
_symmetry.space_group_name_H-M   'P 1'
#
loop_
_entity.id
_entity.type
_entity.pdbx_description
1 polymer ?
#
loop_
_entity_poly.entity_id
_entity_poly.type
_entity_poly.pdbx_seq_one_letter_code
_entity_poly.pdbx_strand_id
1 'polypeptide(L)'
;MHEHNSGANFALTVGQTPGSAKPDPILIADNIVRQFGGLTAVNVNHLEIQRGSITALIGPNGAGKTTFFNLLTGYDSPNSGTWSFNGKALNGIPPHKVARLGMVRTFQLTKALYRLTVIENMLLGAKQQKGESVLLSVFPWIWRAQEEAIRVKAVSILKNFKLIDKQDDFAAALSGGQRKLLEMARALMVEPEMVMLDEPMAGVNPALKQSLLEHIKELRNEGKTVLFVEHDMDMVHEISDWVIVMAQGEIIAEGTPATVMGNAQVIEAYLGAHHAADLSSEGA
;
A
#
# COMPACT_ATOMS: atom_id res chain seq x y z
N MET A 1 -27.01 36.89 28.95
CA MET A 1 -27.37 36.36 27.62
C MET A 1 -26.07 35.86 26.97
N HIS A 2 -25.79 34.58 27.10
CA HIS A 2 -24.66 33.93 26.44
C HIS A 2 -25.23 33.07 25.32
N GLU A 3 -24.96 33.45 24.08
CA GLU A 3 -25.30 32.65 22.94
C GLU A 3 -24.22 31.56 22.75
N HIS A 4 -24.65 30.32 22.78
CA HIS A 4 -23.89 29.15 22.42
C HIS A 4 -23.67 29.15 20.89
N ASN A 5 -22.44 29.21 20.49
CA ASN A 5 -22.05 28.96 19.11
C ASN A 5 -22.00 27.44 18.90
N SER A 6 -22.99 26.93 18.21
CA SER A 6 -23.14 25.54 17.85
C SER A 6 -22.06 25.17 16.80
N GLY A 7 -21.20 24.24 17.15
CA GLY A 7 -20.24 23.63 16.22
C GLY A 7 -20.96 23.03 15.02
N ALA A 8 -20.60 23.48 13.84
CA ALA A 8 -21.05 22.90 12.58
C ALA A 8 -20.48 21.48 12.45
N ASN A 9 -21.34 20.49 12.58
CA ASN A 9 -21.05 19.11 12.15
C ASN A 9 -20.84 19.13 10.64
N PHE A 10 -19.57 19.11 10.21
CA PHE A 10 -19.21 18.83 8.83
C PHE A 10 -19.38 17.32 8.60
N ALA A 11 -20.55 16.94 8.12
CA ALA A 11 -20.74 15.62 7.54
C ALA A 11 -19.86 15.55 6.29
N LEU A 12 -18.74 14.81 6.36
CA LEU A 12 -17.95 14.45 5.20
C LEU A 12 -18.87 13.74 4.20
N THR A 13 -19.13 14.39 3.08
CA THR A 13 -19.92 13.78 2.00
C THR A 13 -19.03 12.69 1.40
N VAL A 14 -19.34 11.44 1.69
CA VAL A 14 -18.70 10.28 1.06
C VAL A 14 -18.94 10.41 -0.45
N GLY A 15 -17.94 10.89 -1.18
CA GLY A 15 -17.97 11.00 -2.62
C GLY A 15 -17.99 9.60 -3.23
N GLN A 16 -18.98 9.33 -4.05
CA GLN A 16 -19.07 8.05 -4.77
C GLN A 16 -17.96 7.97 -5.81
N THR A 17 -17.23 6.87 -5.82
CA THR A 17 -16.26 6.55 -6.88
C THR A 17 -16.98 6.52 -8.23
N PRO A 18 -16.49 7.22 -9.28
CA PRO A 18 -17.12 7.16 -10.58
C PRO A 18 -17.08 5.73 -11.13
N GLY A 19 -18.26 5.09 -11.25
CA GLY A 19 -18.39 3.79 -11.93
C GLY A 19 -18.92 2.62 -11.11
N SER A 20 -19.04 2.70 -9.77
CA SER A 20 -19.64 1.60 -9.00
C SER A 20 -21.11 1.87 -8.69
N ALA A 21 -21.99 0.96 -9.05
CA ALA A 21 -23.42 1.04 -8.80
C ALA A 21 -23.78 0.95 -7.29
N LYS A 22 -22.85 0.48 -6.44
CA LYS A 22 -22.97 0.42 -4.98
C LYS A 22 -21.57 0.50 -4.36
N PRO A 23 -21.40 1.15 -3.18
CA PRO A 23 -20.17 1.07 -2.40
C PRO A 23 -19.87 -0.41 -2.04
N ASP A 24 -18.63 -0.86 -2.32
CA ASP A 24 -18.13 -2.19 -1.94
C ASP A 24 -16.75 -2.01 -1.30
N PRO A 25 -16.68 -1.54 -0.04
CA PRO A 25 -15.43 -1.33 0.63
C PRO A 25 -14.74 -2.66 0.97
N ILE A 26 -13.51 -2.84 0.49
CA ILE A 26 -12.66 -3.99 0.84
C ILE A 26 -11.96 -3.78 2.19
N LEU A 27 -11.65 -2.53 2.53
CA LEU A 27 -11.03 -2.13 3.79
C LEU A 27 -11.84 -1.00 4.42
N ILE A 28 -12.17 -1.15 5.69
CA ILE A 28 -12.84 -0.12 6.50
C ILE A 28 -12.03 0.09 7.77
N ALA A 29 -11.82 1.34 8.16
CA ALA A 29 -11.14 1.70 9.40
C ALA A 29 -11.94 2.80 10.12
N ASP A 30 -12.21 2.60 11.42
CA ASP A 30 -13.05 3.46 12.24
C ASP A 30 -12.35 3.87 13.53
N ASN A 31 -12.31 5.18 13.80
CA ASN A 31 -11.80 5.79 15.03
C ASN A 31 -10.38 5.35 15.40
N ILE A 32 -9.51 5.20 14.39
CA ILE A 32 -8.12 4.76 14.55
C ILE A 32 -7.31 5.89 15.17
N VAL A 33 -6.82 5.66 16.40
CA VAL A 33 -5.93 6.60 17.09
C VAL A 33 -4.61 5.92 17.40
N ARG A 34 -3.50 6.59 17.09
CA ARG A 34 -2.16 6.17 17.48
C ARG A 34 -1.38 7.33 18.08
N GLN A 35 -0.88 7.11 19.29
CA GLN A 35 -0.08 8.10 20.03
C GLN A 35 1.28 7.51 20.40
N PHE A 36 2.30 8.37 20.34
CA PHE A 36 3.64 8.07 20.80
C PHE A 36 4.02 9.12 21.87
N GLY A 37 4.03 8.73 23.15
CA GLY A 37 4.15 9.71 24.23
C GLY A 37 3.04 10.74 24.19
N GLY A 38 3.41 12.03 24.06
CA GLY A 38 2.44 13.14 23.96
C GLY A 38 2.01 13.50 22.53
N LEU A 39 2.56 12.83 21.50
CA LEU A 39 2.27 13.11 20.10
C LEU A 39 1.20 12.18 19.55
N THR A 40 0.10 12.70 19.05
CA THR A 40 -0.88 11.94 18.27
C THR A 40 -0.42 11.86 16.81
N ALA A 41 0.05 10.69 16.41
CA ALA A 41 0.58 10.46 15.06
C ALA A 41 -0.50 10.08 14.04
N VAL A 42 -1.62 9.48 14.50
CA VAL A 42 -2.80 9.14 13.68
C VAL A 42 -4.06 9.36 14.51
N ASN A 43 -5.04 10.02 13.91
CA ASN A 43 -6.39 10.25 14.43
C ASN A 43 -7.38 10.23 13.25
N VAL A 44 -7.71 9.04 12.77
CA VAL A 44 -8.58 8.83 11.61
C VAL A 44 -9.96 8.41 12.09
N ASN A 45 -10.95 9.23 11.88
CA ASN A 45 -12.33 8.96 12.30
C ASN A 45 -12.97 7.85 11.46
N HIS A 46 -12.83 7.91 10.13
CA HIS A 46 -13.38 6.94 9.20
C HIS A 46 -12.56 6.90 7.92
N LEU A 47 -12.42 5.71 7.35
CA LEU A 47 -11.80 5.48 6.04
C LEU A 47 -12.43 4.25 5.40
N GLU A 48 -12.75 4.36 4.10
CA GLU A 48 -13.11 3.23 3.25
C GLU A 48 -12.21 3.16 2.01
N ILE A 49 -11.73 1.97 1.67
CA ILE A 49 -11.08 1.70 0.38
C ILE A 49 -12.01 0.82 -0.45
N GLN A 50 -12.39 1.30 -1.61
CA GLN A 50 -13.30 0.59 -2.50
C GLN A 50 -12.58 -0.54 -3.26
N ARG A 51 -13.25 -1.66 -3.44
CA ARG A 51 -12.72 -2.82 -4.16
C ARG A 51 -12.44 -2.47 -5.63
N GLY A 52 -11.34 -3.00 -6.16
CA GLY A 52 -10.98 -2.85 -7.57
C GLY A 52 -10.61 -1.42 -7.98
N SER A 53 -10.30 -0.54 -7.00
CA SER A 53 -9.85 0.82 -7.24
C SER A 53 -8.36 1.00 -6.95
N ILE A 54 -7.77 2.03 -7.54
CA ILE A 54 -6.45 2.55 -7.18
C ILE A 54 -6.67 3.79 -6.31
N THR A 55 -6.33 3.69 -5.03
CA THR A 55 -6.43 4.79 -4.07
C THR A 55 -5.04 5.29 -3.69
N ALA A 56 -4.81 6.60 -3.79
CA ALA A 56 -3.59 7.24 -3.30
C ALA A 56 -3.80 7.79 -1.89
N LEU A 57 -2.83 7.58 -1.01
CA LEU A 57 -2.71 8.25 0.28
C LEU A 57 -1.57 9.26 0.22
N ILE A 58 -1.91 10.53 0.21
CA ILE A 58 -0.94 11.62 0.07
C ILE A 58 -0.92 12.51 1.32
N GLY A 59 0.03 13.43 1.38
CA GLY A 59 0.14 14.41 2.47
C GLY A 59 1.60 14.78 2.72
N PRO A 60 1.86 15.87 3.45
CA PRO A 60 3.22 16.32 3.75
C PRO A 60 4.00 15.29 4.59
N ASN A 61 5.32 15.54 4.72
CA ASN A 61 6.16 14.74 5.61
C ASN A 61 5.68 14.90 7.06
N GLY A 62 5.66 13.80 7.81
CA GLY A 62 5.11 13.80 9.17
C GLY A 62 3.59 13.76 9.29
N ALA A 63 2.84 13.69 8.18
CA ALA A 63 1.37 13.62 8.20
C ALA A 63 0.78 12.36 8.84
N GLY A 64 1.60 11.34 9.15
CA GLY A 64 1.14 10.09 9.75
C GLY A 64 0.93 8.94 8.77
N LYS A 65 1.16 9.12 7.45
CA LYS A 65 0.91 8.13 6.39
C LYS A 65 1.56 6.77 6.66
N THR A 66 2.86 6.73 6.91
CA THR A 66 3.60 5.49 7.19
C THR A 66 3.11 4.81 8.46
N THR A 67 2.81 5.60 9.51
CA THR A 67 2.22 5.07 10.75
C THR A 67 0.86 4.44 10.47
N PHE A 68 0.01 5.12 9.70
CA PHE A 68 -1.30 4.59 9.33
C PHE A 68 -1.19 3.30 8.50
N PHE A 69 -0.28 3.23 7.53
CA PHE A 69 0.02 2.01 6.78
C PHE A 69 0.48 0.86 7.70
N ASN A 70 1.30 1.17 8.71
CA ASN A 70 1.74 0.18 9.70
C ASN A 70 0.58 -0.37 10.52
N LEU A 71 -0.37 0.48 10.92
CA LEU A 71 -1.57 0.08 11.64
C LEU A 71 -2.44 -0.84 10.80
N LEU A 72 -2.78 -0.43 9.57
CA LEU A 72 -3.63 -1.22 8.67
C LEU A 72 -3.06 -2.61 8.40
N THR A 73 -1.75 -2.74 8.33
CA THR A 73 -1.06 -4.00 8.02
C THR A 73 -0.64 -4.81 9.25
N GLY A 74 -0.95 -4.33 10.47
CA GLY A 74 -0.67 -5.03 11.72
C GLY A 74 0.80 -5.00 12.15
N TYR A 75 1.63 -4.11 11.56
CA TYR A 75 3.02 -3.88 12.01
C TYR A 75 3.10 -3.02 13.26
N ASP A 76 2.06 -2.22 13.49
CA ASP A 76 1.86 -1.46 14.72
C ASP A 76 0.41 -1.67 15.18
N SER A 77 0.12 -1.34 16.43
CA SER A 77 -1.21 -1.46 17.03
C SER A 77 -1.73 -0.09 17.42
N PRO A 78 -2.97 0.28 17.08
CA PRO A 78 -3.55 1.53 17.51
C PRO A 78 -3.82 1.55 19.02
N ASN A 79 -3.92 2.75 19.61
CA ASN A 79 -4.40 2.92 20.97
C ASN A 79 -5.90 2.67 21.08
N SER A 80 -6.66 3.02 20.03
CA SER A 80 -8.09 2.76 19.91
C SER A 80 -8.51 2.64 18.44
N GLY A 81 -9.75 2.20 18.23
CA GLY A 81 -10.35 2.03 16.92
C GLY A 81 -10.35 0.60 16.42
N THR A 82 -11.02 0.40 15.30
CA THR A 82 -11.18 -0.92 14.67
C THR A 82 -10.97 -0.80 13.17
N TRP A 83 -10.46 -1.87 12.56
CA TRP A 83 -10.41 -1.96 11.11
C TRP A 83 -10.68 -3.39 10.65
N SER A 84 -11.23 -3.48 9.46
CA SER A 84 -11.59 -4.77 8.87
C SER A 84 -11.19 -4.83 7.40
N PHE A 85 -10.88 -6.04 6.94
CA PHE A 85 -10.58 -6.37 5.55
C PHE A 85 -11.49 -7.50 5.10
N ASN A 86 -12.21 -7.33 4.00
CA ASN A 86 -13.25 -8.27 3.55
C ASN A 86 -14.23 -8.63 4.68
N GLY A 87 -14.63 -7.64 5.49
CA GLY A 87 -15.54 -7.83 6.62
C GLY A 87 -14.92 -8.59 7.82
N LYS A 88 -13.63 -8.96 7.77
CA LYS A 88 -12.93 -9.61 8.89
C LYS A 88 -12.18 -8.57 9.70
N ALA A 89 -12.44 -8.50 11.00
CA ALA A 89 -11.69 -7.63 11.90
C ALA A 89 -10.21 -8.01 11.93
N LEU A 90 -9.34 -7.00 11.88
CA LEU A 90 -7.89 -7.17 11.86
C LEU A 90 -7.21 -6.82 13.18
N ASN A 91 -7.95 -6.34 14.18
CA ASN A 91 -7.42 -5.97 15.49
C ASN A 91 -6.62 -7.14 16.11
N GLY A 92 -5.35 -6.89 16.42
CA GLY A 92 -4.45 -7.89 17.00
C GLY A 92 -4.01 -9.02 16.04
N ILE A 93 -4.33 -8.92 14.75
CA ILE A 93 -3.88 -9.87 13.74
C ILE A 93 -2.45 -9.49 13.30
N PRO A 94 -1.46 -10.40 13.43
CA PRO A 94 -0.09 -10.09 13.04
C PRO A 94 0.06 -9.99 11.51
N PRO A 95 1.08 -9.25 10.99
CA PRO A 95 1.24 -8.93 9.57
C PRO A 95 1.22 -10.14 8.64
N HIS A 96 1.88 -11.24 9.03
CA HIS A 96 1.91 -12.44 8.20
C HIS A 96 0.53 -13.10 8.03
N LYS A 97 -0.37 -12.94 9.01
CA LYS A 97 -1.75 -13.41 8.89
C LYS A 97 -2.59 -12.46 8.05
N VAL A 98 -2.38 -11.14 8.18
CA VAL A 98 -3.00 -10.12 7.32
C VAL A 98 -2.66 -10.38 5.85
N ALA A 99 -1.38 -10.65 5.56
CA ALA A 99 -0.95 -11.01 4.20
C ALA A 99 -1.64 -12.30 3.68
N ARG A 100 -1.82 -13.31 4.54
CA ARG A 100 -2.54 -14.55 4.18
C ARG A 100 -4.03 -14.33 3.93
N LEU A 101 -4.63 -13.28 4.50
CA LEU A 101 -6.01 -12.90 4.21
C LEU A 101 -6.17 -12.22 2.84
N GLY A 102 -5.07 -11.83 2.19
CA GLY A 102 -5.07 -11.25 0.86
C GLY A 102 -4.73 -9.75 0.80
N MET A 103 -4.36 -9.12 1.92
CA MET A 103 -3.86 -7.74 1.95
C MET A 103 -2.34 -7.76 2.10
N VAL A 104 -1.61 -7.45 1.03
CA VAL A 104 -0.15 -7.55 0.97
C VAL A 104 0.46 -6.17 0.81
N ARG A 105 1.44 -5.87 1.66
CA ARG A 105 2.26 -4.67 1.54
C ARG A 105 3.61 -5.02 0.92
N THR A 106 4.04 -4.24 -0.07
CA THR A 106 5.42 -4.29 -0.52
C THR A 106 6.29 -3.53 0.47
N PHE A 107 7.39 -4.13 0.87
CA PHE A 107 8.32 -3.53 1.81
C PHE A 107 9.53 -2.95 1.10
N GLN A 108 10.12 -1.93 1.74
CA GLN A 108 11.53 -1.62 1.54
C GLN A 108 12.34 -2.83 2.03
N LEU A 109 12.83 -3.62 1.09
CA LEU A 109 13.21 -4.98 1.34
C LEU A 109 14.44 -5.23 2.15
N THR A 110 14.33 -6.27 2.90
CA THR A 110 15.38 -6.97 3.62
C THR A 110 16.55 -7.32 2.70
N LYS A 111 17.75 -6.82 3.02
CA LYS A 111 19.04 -7.14 2.36
C LYS A 111 19.27 -8.65 2.19
N ALA A 112 18.54 -9.49 2.93
CA ALA A 112 18.65 -10.95 2.90
C ALA A 112 18.33 -11.55 1.52
N LEU A 113 17.42 -10.98 0.77
CA LEU A 113 16.98 -11.50 -0.53
C LEU A 113 17.93 -11.18 -1.69
N TYR A 114 18.91 -10.31 -1.49
CA TYR A 114 19.93 -9.98 -2.51
C TYR A 114 20.84 -11.15 -2.87
N ARG A 115 20.94 -12.14 -1.98
CA ARG A 115 21.74 -13.36 -2.18
C ARG A 115 21.00 -14.49 -2.89
N LEU A 116 19.72 -14.27 -3.19
CA LEU A 116 18.89 -15.19 -3.95
C LEU A 116 18.77 -14.72 -5.39
N THR A 117 18.59 -15.65 -6.31
CA THR A 117 18.24 -15.35 -7.69
C THR A 117 16.85 -14.72 -7.77
N VAL A 118 16.54 -14.11 -8.91
CA VAL A 118 15.23 -13.52 -9.17
C VAL A 118 14.13 -14.58 -9.03
N ILE A 119 14.33 -15.76 -9.64
CA ILE A 119 13.33 -16.83 -9.54
C ILE A 119 13.18 -17.36 -8.11
N GLU A 120 14.27 -17.52 -7.34
CA GLU A 120 14.21 -17.93 -5.94
C GLU A 120 13.45 -16.91 -5.07
N ASN A 121 13.65 -15.60 -5.32
CA ASN A 121 12.87 -14.54 -4.69
C ASN A 121 11.36 -14.70 -4.95
N MET A 122 10.96 -15.06 -6.16
CA MET A 122 9.57 -15.31 -6.51
C MET A 122 9.01 -16.52 -5.78
N LEU A 123 9.74 -17.64 -5.76
CA LEU A 123 9.31 -18.87 -5.12
C LEU A 123 9.05 -18.69 -3.61
N LEU A 124 9.86 -17.87 -2.93
CA LEU A 124 9.64 -17.52 -1.52
C LEU A 124 8.34 -16.74 -1.28
N GLY A 125 7.81 -16.06 -2.30
CA GLY A 125 6.53 -15.34 -2.21
C GLY A 125 5.30 -16.26 -2.23
N ALA A 126 5.44 -17.55 -2.53
CA ALA A 126 4.30 -18.44 -2.66
C ALA A 126 3.69 -18.84 -1.31
N LYS A 127 2.34 -18.98 -1.28
CA LYS A 127 1.59 -19.42 -0.10
C LYS A 127 1.60 -20.96 0.04
N GLN A 128 1.50 -21.42 1.31
CA GLN A 128 1.10 -22.79 1.67
C GLN A 128 1.91 -23.87 0.93
N GLN A 129 3.24 -23.72 0.90
CA GLN A 129 4.11 -24.75 0.32
C GLN A 129 4.04 -26.02 1.18
N LYS A 130 3.52 -27.11 0.62
CA LYS A 130 3.37 -28.39 1.32
C LYS A 130 4.71 -28.96 1.79
N GLY A 131 5.81 -28.58 1.12
CA GLY A 131 7.18 -28.94 1.50
C GLY A 131 7.65 -28.30 2.81
N GLU A 132 6.99 -27.27 3.35
CA GLU A 132 7.28 -26.68 4.66
C GLU A 132 6.83 -27.59 5.84
N SER A 133 5.96 -28.57 5.59
CA SER A 133 5.52 -29.54 6.58
C SER A 133 6.54 -30.69 6.66
N VAL A 134 7.18 -30.85 7.83
CA VAL A 134 8.16 -31.91 8.08
C VAL A 134 7.63 -33.31 7.75
N LEU A 135 6.32 -33.56 8.01
CA LEU A 135 5.68 -34.85 7.74
C LEU A 135 5.42 -35.08 6.22
N LEU A 136 5.20 -34.02 5.46
CA LEU A 136 4.91 -34.11 4.02
C LEU A 136 6.18 -34.03 3.16
N SER A 137 7.28 -33.48 3.70
CA SER A 137 8.56 -33.35 2.99
C SER A 137 9.17 -34.71 2.64
N VAL A 138 8.84 -35.75 3.37
CA VAL A 138 9.32 -37.14 3.16
C VAL A 138 8.76 -37.75 1.87
N PHE A 139 7.65 -37.20 1.32
CA PHE A 139 6.98 -37.75 0.13
C PHE A 139 7.10 -36.78 -1.06
N PRO A 140 8.18 -36.86 -1.87
CA PRO A 140 8.48 -35.91 -2.94
C PRO A 140 7.37 -35.71 -3.97
N TRP A 141 6.57 -36.74 -4.26
CA TRP A 141 5.49 -36.65 -5.24
C TRP A 141 4.31 -35.77 -4.78
N ILE A 142 4.18 -35.49 -3.45
CA ILE A 142 3.07 -34.68 -2.94
C ILE A 142 3.31 -33.19 -3.21
N TRP A 143 4.57 -32.73 -3.18
CA TRP A 143 4.91 -31.33 -3.31
C TRP A 143 5.50 -30.94 -4.68
N ARG A 144 6.06 -31.90 -5.45
CA ARG A 144 6.64 -31.63 -6.79
C ARG A 144 5.65 -30.97 -7.75
N ALA A 145 4.41 -31.46 -7.84
CA ALA A 145 3.39 -30.88 -8.71
C ALA A 145 3.02 -29.45 -8.27
N GLN A 146 3.04 -29.17 -6.95
CA GLN A 146 2.80 -27.84 -6.43
C GLN A 146 4.00 -26.91 -6.71
N GLU A 147 5.22 -27.38 -6.53
CA GLU A 147 6.42 -26.58 -6.86
C GLU A 147 6.46 -26.21 -8.34
N GLU A 148 6.14 -27.15 -9.22
CA GLU A 148 6.08 -26.87 -10.66
C GLU A 148 5.00 -25.81 -10.97
N ALA A 149 3.80 -25.92 -10.39
CA ALA A 149 2.75 -24.93 -10.54
C ALA A 149 3.19 -23.53 -10.02
N ILE A 150 3.86 -23.48 -8.88
CA ILE A 150 4.42 -22.25 -8.30
C ILE A 150 5.49 -21.67 -9.24
N ARG A 151 6.36 -22.51 -9.80
CA ARG A 151 7.41 -22.10 -10.74
C ARG A 151 6.82 -21.56 -12.04
N VAL A 152 5.82 -22.22 -12.62
CA VAL A 152 5.10 -21.76 -13.81
C VAL A 152 4.47 -20.40 -13.56
N LYS A 153 3.83 -20.21 -12.41
CA LYS A 153 3.27 -18.92 -12.00
C LYS A 153 4.36 -17.84 -11.85
N ALA A 154 5.46 -18.16 -11.18
CA ALA A 154 6.58 -17.22 -11.01
C ALA A 154 7.12 -16.76 -12.37
N VAL A 155 7.34 -17.70 -13.31
CA VAL A 155 7.79 -17.41 -14.67
C VAL A 155 6.78 -16.54 -15.43
N SER A 156 5.48 -16.81 -15.29
CA SER A 156 4.43 -15.98 -15.91
C SER A 156 4.47 -14.54 -15.39
N ILE A 157 4.54 -14.34 -14.08
CA ILE A 157 4.64 -13.01 -13.47
C ILE A 157 5.94 -12.31 -13.92
N LEU A 158 7.10 -13.00 -13.90
CA LEU A 158 8.37 -12.42 -14.35
C LEU A 158 8.35 -12.00 -15.83
N LYS A 159 7.61 -12.72 -16.69
CA LYS A 159 7.40 -12.30 -18.09
C LYS A 159 6.63 -10.99 -18.16
N ASN A 160 5.53 -10.87 -17.42
CA ASN A 160 4.73 -9.65 -17.36
C ASN A 160 5.57 -8.45 -16.90
N PHE A 161 6.43 -8.65 -15.90
CA PHE A 161 7.32 -7.62 -15.36
C PHE A 161 8.62 -7.41 -16.17
N LYS A 162 8.78 -8.08 -17.31
CA LYS A 162 9.98 -7.99 -18.18
C LYS A 162 11.27 -8.32 -17.43
N LEU A 163 11.20 -9.24 -16.47
CA LEU A 163 12.32 -9.72 -15.66
C LEU A 163 12.72 -11.16 -15.98
N ILE A 164 12.08 -11.81 -16.93
CA ILE A 164 12.29 -13.23 -17.23
C ILE A 164 13.74 -13.52 -17.67
N ASP A 165 14.37 -12.64 -18.46
CA ASP A 165 15.76 -12.78 -18.93
C ASP A 165 16.78 -12.67 -17.79
N LYS A 166 16.32 -12.23 -16.60
CA LYS A 166 17.09 -12.07 -15.38
C LYS A 166 16.78 -13.13 -14.33
N GLN A 167 15.97 -14.14 -14.66
CA GLN A 167 15.45 -15.08 -13.67
C GLN A 167 16.54 -15.80 -12.86
N ASP A 168 17.67 -16.07 -13.49
CA ASP A 168 18.80 -16.79 -12.89
C ASP A 168 19.89 -15.84 -12.33
N ASP A 169 19.77 -14.53 -12.56
CA ASP A 169 20.64 -13.51 -11.96
C ASP A 169 20.33 -13.36 -10.47
N PHE A 170 21.36 -13.05 -9.66
CA PHE A 170 21.14 -12.65 -8.28
C PHE A 170 20.39 -11.32 -8.20
N ALA A 171 19.45 -11.17 -7.26
CA ALA A 171 18.72 -9.92 -7.07
C ALA A 171 19.64 -8.73 -6.76
N ALA A 172 20.84 -8.97 -6.23
CA ALA A 172 21.87 -7.96 -6.04
C ALA A 172 22.35 -7.32 -7.36
N ALA A 173 22.33 -8.06 -8.46
CA ALA A 173 22.78 -7.59 -9.78
C ALA A 173 21.73 -6.69 -10.47
N LEU A 174 20.49 -6.68 -10.01
CA LEU A 174 19.43 -5.85 -10.55
C LEU A 174 19.65 -4.37 -10.23
N SER A 175 19.23 -3.48 -11.13
CA SER A 175 19.14 -2.06 -10.86
C SER A 175 18.12 -1.77 -9.74
N GLY A 176 18.17 -0.57 -9.14
CA GLY A 176 17.20 -0.16 -8.10
C GLY A 176 15.75 -0.31 -8.54
N GLY A 177 15.42 0.16 -9.75
CA GLY A 177 14.08 0.04 -10.31
C GLY A 177 13.68 -1.41 -10.62
N GLN A 178 14.60 -2.23 -11.16
CA GLN A 178 14.31 -3.66 -11.38
C GLN A 178 14.08 -4.41 -10.08
N ARG A 179 14.76 -4.06 -9.00
CA ARG A 179 14.49 -4.61 -7.67
C ARG A 179 13.07 -4.27 -7.20
N LYS A 180 12.60 -3.04 -7.41
CA LYS A 180 11.21 -2.67 -7.07
C LYS A 180 10.18 -3.43 -7.90
N LEU A 181 10.45 -3.65 -9.20
CA LEU A 181 9.61 -4.53 -10.03
C LEU A 181 9.59 -5.96 -9.48
N LEU A 182 10.74 -6.50 -9.07
CA LEU A 182 10.82 -7.83 -8.45
C LEU A 182 10.03 -7.90 -7.12
N GLU A 183 10.08 -6.85 -6.32
CA GLU A 183 9.30 -6.76 -5.08
C GLU A 183 7.80 -6.83 -5.34
N MET A 184 7.32 -6.04 -6.30
CA MET A 184 5.91 -6.06 -6.69
C MET A 184 5.53 -7.42 -7.28
N ALA A 185 6.34 -7.96 -8.19
CA ALA A 185 6.13 -9.28 -8.77
C ALA A 185 6.03 -10.38 -7.69
N ARG A 186 6.91 -10.35 -6.69
CA ARG A 186 6.88 -11.29 -5.56
C ARG A 186 5.63 -11.14 -4.71
N ALA A 187 5.15 -9.91 -4.48
CA ALA A 187 3.91 -9.68 -3.75
C ALA A 187 2.69 -10.33 -4.45
N LEU A 188 2.73 -10.45 -5.77
CA LEU A 188 1.66 -11.10 -6.54
C LEU A 188 1.66 -12.63 -6.46
N MET A 189 2.74 -13.24 -5.99
CA MET A 189 2.81 -14.70 -5.81
C MET A 189 1.76 -15.23 -4.82
N VAL A 190 1.34 -14.41 -3.86
CA VAL A 190 0.29 -14.78 -2.89
C VAL A 190 -1.13 -14.53 -3.40
N GLU A 191 -1.33 -14.05 -4.64
CA GLU A 191 -2.64 -13.71 -5.22
C GLU A 191 -3.42 -12.76 -4.31
N PRO A 192 -2.90 -11.58 -4.03
CA PRO A 192 -3.57 -10.64 -3.14
C PRO A 192 -4.86 -10.13 -3.76
N GLU A 193 -5.84 -9.81 -2.92
CA GLU A 193 -7.01 -9.01 -3.31
C GLU A 193 -6.70 -7.51 -3.21
N MET A 194 -5.80 -7.15 -2.29
CA MET A 194 -5.34 -5.77 -2.10
C MET A 194 -3.81 -5.71 -1.98
N VAL A 195 -3.21 -4.79 -2.74
CA VAL A 195 -1.77 -4.51 -2.71
C VAL A 195 -1.56 -3.11 -2.14
N MET A 196 -0.72 -3.01 -1.11
CA MET A 196 -0.32 -1.75 -0.50
C MET A 196 1.12 -1.43 -0.89
N LEU A 197 1.32 -0.27 -1.55
CA LEU A 197 2.61 0.17 -2.07
C LEU A 197 3.10 1.39 -1.28
N ASP A 198 4.29 1.31 -0.73
CA ASP A 198 4.90 2.39 0.03
C ASP A 198 6.00 3.06 -0.80
N GLU A 199 5.73 4.26 -1.32
CA GLU A 199 6.60 5.03 -2.20
C GLU A 199 7.20 4.19 -3.35
N PRO A 200 6.37 3.56 -4.19
CA PRO A 200 6.86 2.63 -5.22
C PRO A 200 7.80 3.30 -6.23
N MET A 201 7.69 4.63 -6.44
CA MET A 201 8.49 5.37 -7.41
C MET A 201 9.79 5.95 -6.84
N ALA A 202 10.02 5.90 -5.53
CA ALA A 202 11.22 6.48 -4.93
C ALA A 202 12.49 5.80 -5.48
N GLY A 203 13.41 6.60 -6.07
CA GLY A 203 14.66 6.10 -6.65
C GLY A 203 14.53 5.28 -7.95
N VAL A 204 13.37 5.32 -8.61
CA VAL A 204 13.15 4.68 -9.91
C VAL A 204 13.46 5.68 -11.02
N ASN A 205 14.19 5.24 -12.07
CA ASN A 205 14.46 6.08 -13.23
C ASN A 205 13.18 6.29 -14.08
N PRO A 206 13.10 7.36 -14.89
CA PRO A 206 11.89 7.70 -15.66
C PRO A 206 11.37 6.58 -16.58
N ALA A 207 12.26 5.80 -17.21
CA ALA A 207 11.86 4.73 -18.11
C ALA A 207 11.16 3.58 -17.38
N LEU A 208 11.62 3.26 -16.16
CA LEU A 208 11.00 2.23 -15.33
C LEU A 208 9.77 2.74 -14.57
N LYS A 209 9.67 4.07 -14.30
CA LYS A 209 8.45 4.65 -13.74
C LYS A 209 7.23 4.31 -14.60
N GLN A 210 7.31 4.54 -15.91
CA GLN A 210 6.20 4.24 -16.83
C GLN A 210 5.80 2.77 -16.79
N SER A 211 6.77 1.85 -16.81
CA SER A 211 6.49 0.41 -16.69
C SER A 211 5.81 0.06 -15.37
N LEU A 212 6.21 0.69 -14.26
CA LEU A 212 5.60 0.45 -12.96
C LEU A 212 4.16 0.97 -12.88
N LEU A 213 3.88 2.15 -13.49
CA LEU A 213 2.53 2.69 -13.63
C LEU A 213 1.62 1.75 -14.43
N GLU A 214 2.13 1.22 -15.55
CA GLU A 214 1.40 0.25 -16.37
C GLU A 214 1.02 -0.99 -15.54
N HIS A 215 1.95 -1.54 -14.76
CA HIS A 215 1.67 -2.70 -13.91
C HIS A 215 0.65 -2.39 -12.80
N ILE A 216 0.68 -1.19 -12.21
CA ILE A 216 -0.33 -0.80 -11.22
C ILE A 216 -1.72 -0.72 -11.87
N LYS A 217 -1.81 -0.16 -13.08
CA LYS A 217 -3.06 -0.12 -13.85
C LYS A 217 -3.54 -1.53 -14.24
N GLU A 218 -2.62 -2.42 -14.61
CA GLU A 218 -2.93 -3.84 -14.90
C GLU A 218 -3.52 -4.55 -13.68
N LEU A 219 -2.96 -4.35 -12.48
CA LEU A 219 -3.51 -4.92 -11.25
C LEU A 219 -4.98 -4.52 -11.04
N ARG A 220 -5.33 -3.25 -11.23
CA ARG A 220 -6.72 -2.80 -11.17
C ARG A 220 -7.58 -3.48 -12.23
N ASN A 221 -7.10 -3.58 -13.46
CA ASN A 221 -7.83 -4.22 -14.56
C ASN A 221 -8.07 -5.72 -14.31
N GLU A 222 -7.21 -6.37 -13.52
CA GLU A 222 -7.38 -7.73 -13.01
C GLU A 222 -8.32 -7.81 -11.78
N GLY A 223 -8.95 -6.70 -11.39
CA GLY A 223 -9.86 -6.61 -10.25
C GLY A 223 -9.16 -6.54 -8.88
N LYS A 224 -7.86 -6.27 -8.85
CA LYS A 224 -7.13 -6.04 -7.59
C LYS A 224 -7.36 -4.62 -7.10
N THR A 225 -7.35 -4.46 -5.77
CA THR A 225 -7.36 -3.14 -5.14
C THR A 225 -5.94 -2.70 -4.87
N VAL A 226 -5.64 -1.44 -5.13
CA VAL A 226 -4.32 -0.87 -4.84
C VAL A 226 -4.47 0.34 -3.93
N LEU A 227 -3.74 0.35 -2.81
CA LEU A 227 -3.55 1.52 -1.96
C LEU A 227 -2.06 1.87 -1.98
N PHE A 228 -1.72 3.10 -2.32
CA PHE A 228 -0.31 3.49 -2.36
C PHE A 228 -0.07 4.84 -1.69
N VAL A 229 1.13 5.01 -1.13
CA VAL A 229 1.63 6.30 -0.63
C VAL A 229 2.61 6.86 -1.66
N GLU A 230 2.44 8.12 -2.05
CA GLU A 230 3.35 8.81 -2.96
C GLU A 230 3.39 10.31 -2.70
N HIS A 231 4.45 10.94 -3.22
CA HIS A 231 4.69 12.39 -3.18
C HIS A 231 4.69 13.01 -4.58
N ASP A 232 4.77 12.17 -5.63
CA ASP A 232 4.73 12.58 -7.05
C ASP A 232 3.27 12.81 -7.46
N MET A 233 2.86 14.08 -7.48
CA MET A 233 1.47 14.47 -7.79
C MET A 233 1.06 14.16 -9.21
N ASP A 234 2.00 14.19 -10.17
CA ASP A 234 1.73 13.83 -11.56
C ASP A 234 1.32 12.36 -11.65
N MET A 235 2.05 11.48 -10.96
CA MET A 235 1.70 10.09 -10.84
C MET A 235 0.35 9.87 -10.16
N VAL A 236 0.12 10.54 -9.03
CA VAL A 236 -1.16 10.45 -8.30
C VAL A 236 -2.32 10.81 -9.23
N HIS A 237 -2.18 11.90 -9.99
CA HIS A 237 -3.18 12.34 -10.95
C HIS A 237 -3.39 11.34 -12.10
N GLU A 238 -2.30 10.71 -12.58
CA GLU A 238 -2.34 9.82 -13.74
C GLU A 238 -3.05 8.49 -13.48
N ILE A 239 -2.87 7.91 -12.27
CA ILE A 239 -3.30 6.52 -12.04
C ILE A 239 -4.38 6.34 -10.98
N SER A 240 -4.61 7.34 -10.11
CA SER A 240 -5.56 7.17 -8.99
C SER A 240 -7.00 7.36 -9.43
N ASP A 241 -7.86 6.46 -8.97
CA ASP A 241 -9.31 6.64 -9.05
C ASP A 241 -9.79 7.52 -7.89
N TRP A 242 -9.12 7.43 -6.73
CA TRP A 242 -9.45 8.16 -5.51
C TRP A 242 -8.18 8.60 -4.78
N VAL A 243 -8.24 9.74 -4.12
CA VAL A 243 -7.13 10.31 -3.35
C VAL A 243 -7.61 10.63 -1.94
N ILE A 244 -6.84 10.25 -0.95
CA ILE A 244 -7.02 10.56 0.46
C ILE A 244 -5.84 11.42 0.90
N VAL A 245 -6.12 12.54 1.54
CA VAL A 245 -5.09 13.47 2.01
C VAL A 245 -5.00 13.42 3.52
N MET A 246 -3.82 13.10 4.03
CA MET A 246 -3.53 13.18 5.47
C MET A 246 -2.69 14.41 5.79
N ALA A 247 -3.03 15.10 6.89
CA ALA A 247 -2.19 16.10 7.53
C ALA A 247 -2.34 15.98 9.04
N GLN A 248 -1.24 16.13 9.78
CA GLN A 248 -1.22 16.10 11.26
C GLN A 248 -1.93 14.89 11.88
N GLY A 249 -1.86 13.74 11.21
CA GLY A 249 -2.49 12.49 11.66
C GLY A 249 -3.95 12.31 11.27
N GLU A 250 -4.57 13.27 10.63
CA GLU A 250 -6.00 13.27 10.27
C GLU A 250 -6.19 13.22 8.76
N ILE A 251 -7.34 12.72 8.31
CA ILE A 251 -7.78 12.84 6.92
C ILE A 251 -8.45 14.20 6.78
N ILE A 252 -7.85 15.09 5.97
CA ILE A 252 -8.34 16.46 5.76
C ILE A 252 -9.16 16.61 4.48
N ALA A 253 -8.99 15.72 3.52
CA ALA A 253 -9.77 15.70 2.28
C ALA A 253 -9.71 14.33 1.63
N GLU A 254 -10.74 13.99 0.86
CA GLU A 254 -10.76 12.84 -0.03
C GLU A 254 -11.62 13.13 -1.26
N GLY A 255 -11.31 12.48 -2.37
CA GLY A 255 -12.04 12.67 -3.62
C GLY A 255 -11.28 12.20 -4.85
N THR A 256 -11.79 12.55 -6.03
CA THR A 256 -11.03 12.34 -7.27
C THR A 256 -9.75 13.19 -7.26
N PRO A 257 -8.70 12.82 -8.00
CA PRO A 257 -7.47 13.62 -8.09
C PRO A 257 -7.73 15.10 -8.40
N ALA A 258 -8.61 15.38 -9.39
CA ALA A 258 -8.95 16.75 -9.78
C ALA A 258 -9.63 17.54 -8.65
N THR A 259 -10.52 16.90 -7.88
CA THR A 259 -11.21 17.54 -6.74
C THR A 259 -10.25 17.88 -5.62
N VAL A 260 -9.36 16.96 -5.29
CA VAL A 260 -8.40 17.10 -4.19
C VAL A 260 -7.34 18.15 -4.50
N MET A 261 -6.81 18.18 -5.72
CA MET A 261 -5.80 19.16 -6.13
C MET A 261 -6.32 20.60 -6.13
N GLY A 262 -7.63 20.82 -6.30
CA GLY A 262 -8.27 22.12 -6.18
C GLY A 262 -8.70 22.52 -4.77
N ASN A 263 -8.50 21.69 -3.77
CA ASN A 263 -8.96 21.94 -2.42
C ASN A 263 -8.02 22.90 -1.66
N ALA A 264 -8.56 24.00 -1.16
CA ALA A 264 -7.79 25.04 -0.45
C ALA A 264 -7.10 24.50 0.81
N GLN A 265 -7.73 23.61 1.57
CA GLN A 265 -7.14 22.99 2.78
C GLN A 265 -5.94 22.11 2.43
N VAL A 266 -6.01 21.40 1.31
CA VAL A 266 -4.89 20.57 0.81
C VAL A 266 -3.72 21.46 0.43
N ILE A 267 -3.96 22.53 -0.34
CA ILE A 267 -2.93 23.48 -0.75
C ILE A 267 -2.25 24.10 0.48
N GLU A 268 -3.03 24.54 1.46
CA GLU A 268 -2.52 25.12 2.71
C GLU A 268 -1.66 24.14 3.52
N ALA A 269 -2.09 22.86 3.63
CA ALA A 269 -1.34 21.83 4.34
C ALA A 269 0.04 21.57 3.72
N TYR A 270 0.15 21.64 2.38
CA TYR A 270 1.43 21.51 1.69
C TYR A 270 2.30 22.77 1.80
N LEU A 271 1.71 23.97 1.67
CA LEU A 271 2.45 25.24 1.82
C LEU A 271 2.94 25.45 3.27
N GLY A 272 2.13 25.14 4.26
CA GLY A 272 2.50 25.23 5.68
C GLY A 272 3.64 24.29 6.06
N ALA A 273 3.69 23.10 5.45
CA ALA A 273 4.79 22.16 5.66
C ALA A 273 6.13 22.63 5.07
N HIS A 274 6.11 23.33 3.93
CA HIS A 274 7.31 23.94 3.34
C HIS A 274 7.86 25.06 4.23
N HIS A 275 7.03 25.93 4.75
CA HIS A 275 7.47 27.00 5.67
C HIS A 275 8.08 26.48 6.97
N ALA A 276 7.54 25.40 7.53
CA ALA A 276 8.09 24.78 8.74
C ALA A 276 9.45 24.10 8.49
N ALA A 277 9.68 23.56 7.30
CA ALA A 277 10.95 22.95 6.91
C ALA A 277 12.06 24.01 6.71
N ASP A 278 11.75 25.16 6.10
CA ASP A 278 12.70 26.25 5.89
C ASP A 278 13.17 26.86 7.21
N LEU A 279 12.27 27.08 8.16
CA LEU A 279 12.62 27.60 9.50
C LEU A 279 13.50 26.64 10.31
N SER A 280 13.40 25.33 10.09
CA SER A 280 14.25 24.33 10.75
C SER A 280 15.64 24.23 10.15
N SER A 281 15.85 24.67 8.90
CA SER A 281 17.14 24.65 8.21
C SER A 281 17.97 25.92 8.46
N GLU A 282 17.34 27.02 8.87
CA GLU A 282 18.05 28.29 9.20
C GLU A 282 18.50 28.38 10.67
N GLY A 283 18.10 27.40 11.51
CA GLY A 283 18.45 27.37 12.96
C GLY A 283 19.50 26.34 13.37
N ALA A 284 20.23 25.72 12.43
CA ALA A 284 21.24 24.68 12.72
C ALA A 284 22.67 25.13 12.41
#